data_7ef08a4f1e567a418ecb9dc3ce2f03ff
#
_entry.id   7ef08a4f1e567a418ecb9dc3ce2f03ff
#
_cell.length_a   1.000
_cell.length_b   1.000
_cell.length_c   1.000
_cell.angle_alpha   90.00
_cell.angle_beta   90.00
_cell.angle_gamma   90.00
#
_symmetry.space_group_name_H-M   'P 1'
#
loop_
_entity.id
_entity.type
_entity.pdbx_description
1 polymer ?
#
loop_
_entity_poly.entity_id
_entity_poly.type
_entity_poly.pdbx_seq_one_letter_code
_entity_poly.pdbx_strand_id
1 'polypeptide(L)'
;MAHTTIINPEIRYLKDILDIVYRGELRVPDFLSPFSWKPEDMLLLFESISRGYPIGSLVFWKAGEDCQAYPKIGPFEFDPKLSPHPRSYIIDGHQRIATLFGILTPPSSKYNIVTASILSIKYISFSAKKWRWILYYDLKNGKFAYIRKGSPEKYYIPLNALMNTFAFLKECRRIEQECKKDAVRYIEKAENLSQIFFNYKIPVIQIKEGNLKDVMEIFSRLNSKAA
;
A
#
# COMPACT_ATOMS: atom_id res chain seq x y z
N MET A 1 12.97 -11.80 -34.67
CA MET A 1 12.73 -10.35 -34.59
C MET A 1 12.90 -9.94 -33.15
N ALA A 2 13.70 -8.92 -32.83
CA ALA A 2 13.82 -8.43 -31.48
C ALA A 2 12.48 -7.81 -31.08
N HIS A 3 11.81 -8.35 -30.09
CA HIS A 3 10.63 -7.73 -29.52
C HIS A 3 11.06 -6.46 -28.80
N THR A 4 10.63 -5.32 -29.32
CA THR A 4 10.91 -4.03 -28.69
C THR A 4 9.98 -3.87 -27.50
N THR A 5 10.51 -3.96 -26.30
CA THR A 5 9.74 -3.69 -25.07
C THR A 5 9.34 -2.22 -25.03
N ILE A 6 8.04 -1.94 -25.00
CA ILE A 6 7.53 -0.56 -24.89
C ILE A 6 7.44 -0.19 -23.42
N ILE A 7 8.24 0.80 -23.03
CA ILE A 7 8.26 1.35 -21.67
C ILE A 7 7.49 2.68 -21.67
N ASN A 8 6.48 2.78 -20.80
CA ASN A 8 5.68 3.98 -20.67
C ASN A 8 5.74 4.51 -19.23
N PRO A 9 6.50 5.59 -18.98
CA PRO A 9 6.51 6.23 -17.68
C PRO A 9 5.26 7.08 -17.48
N GLU A 10 4.68 7.01 -16.31
CA GLU A 10 3.52 7.80 -15.90
C GLU A 10 3.63 8.17 -14.42
N ILE A 11 2.85 9.15 -14.00
CA ILE A 11 2.74 9.53 -12.58
C ILE A 11 1.32 9.22 -12.11
N ARG A 12 1.22 8.45 -11.02
CA ARG A 12 -0.07 8.10 -10.41
C ARG A 12 -0.14 8.59 -8.98
N TYR A 13 -1.35 8.97 -8.55
CA TYR A 13 -1.59 9.19 -7.14
C TYR A 13 -1.53 7.88 -6.36
N LEU A 14 -1.07 7.94 -5.11
CA LEU A 14 -1.06 6.80 -4.21
C LEU A 14 -2.44 6.13 -4.15
N LYS A 15 -3.51 6.93 -4.05
CA LYS A 15 -4.89 6.42 -4.03
C LYS A 15 -5.20 5.53 -5.25
N ASP A 16 -4.82 5.95 -6.46
CA ASP A 16 -5.10 5.19 -7.67
C ASP A 16 -4.39 3.83 -7.68
N ILE A 17 -3.18 3.78 -7.11
CA ILE A 17 -2.42 2.52 -6.95
C ILE A 17 -3.13 1.61 -5.94
N LEU A 18 -3.59 2.14 -4.80
CA LEU A 18 -4.35 1.37 -3.82
C LEU A 18 -5.66 0.83 -4.42
N ASP A 19 -6.35 1.63 -5.25
CA ASP A 19 -7.60 1.24 -5.89
C ASP A 19 -7.41 0.08 -6.89
N ILE A 20 -6.34 0.06 -7.70
CA ILE A 20 -6.07 -1.07 -8.62
C ILE A 20 -5.68 -2.34 -7.85
N VAL A 21 -4.97 -2.21 -6.73
CA VAL A 21 -4.70 -3.34 -5.82
C VAL A 21 -6.00 -3.85 -5.22
N TYR A 22 -6.84 -2.95 -4.73
CA TYR A 22 -8.13 -3.30 -4.12
C TYR A 22 -9.06 -4.04 -5.07
N ARG A 23 -9.10 -3.64 -6.36
CA ARG A 23 -9.86 -4.33 -7.40
C ARG A 23 -9.23 -5.64 -7.88
N GLY A 24 -8.07 -6.01 -7.33
CA GLY A 24 -7.36 -7.22 -7.73
C GLY A 24 -6.80 -7.19 -9.16
N GLU A 25 -6.67 -6.01 -9.74
CA GLU A 25 -6.14 -5.80 -11.10
C GLU A 25 -4.60 -5.92 -11.15
N LEU A 26 -3.95 -5.93 -9.99
CA LEU A 26 -2.51 -6.04 -9.84
C LEU A 26 -2.15 -7.35 -9.10
N ARG A 27 -1.19 -8.10 -9.62
CA ARG A 27 -0.73 -9.38 -9.04
C ARG A 27 0.78 -9.37 -8.84
N VAL A 28 1.22 -10.27 -7.98
CA VAL A 28 2.65 -10.52 -7.71
C VAL A 28 3.05 -11.80 -8.44
N PRO A 29 3.94 -11.73 -9.46
CA PRO A 29 4.49 -12.93 -10.09
C PRO A 29 5.14 -13.87 -9.07
N ASP A 30 5.11 -15.16 -9.30
CA ASP A 30 5.65 -16.18 -8.39
C ASP A 30 7.18 -16.17 -8.30
N PHE A 31 7.87 -15.61 -9.30
CA PHE A 31 9.33 -15.43 -9.27
C PHE A 31 9.80 -14.28 -8.37
N LEU A 32 8.89 -13.43 -7.87
CA LEU A 32 9.25 -12.38 -6.92
C LEU A 32 9.40 -12.94 -5.50
N SER A 33 10.36 -12.39 -4.77
CA SER A 33 10.54 -12.71 -3.36
C SER A 33 9.29 -12.42 -2.53
N PRO A 34 8.94 -13.29 -1.57
CA PRO A 34 7.84 -13.04 -0.64
C PRO A 34 8.01 -11.73 0.13
N PHE A 35 6.91 -11.26 0.72
CA PHE A 35 6.96 -10.10 1.59
C PHE A 35 7.87 -10.34 2.81
N SER A 36 8.84 -9.44 3.02
CA SER A 36 9.89 -9.61 4.05
C SER A 36 10.11 -8.38 4.93
N TRP A 37 9.51 -7.23 4.62
CA TRP A 37 9.70 -6.00 5.40
C TRP A 37 9.24 -6.16 6.85
N LYS A 38 10.00 -5.53 7.73
CA LYS A 38 9.70 -5.42 9.15
C LYS A 38 8.98 -4.09 9.45
N PRO A 39 8.40 -3.92 10.64
CA PRO A 39 7.76 -2.66 11.03
C PRO A 39 8.68 -1.43 10.86
N GLU A 40 9.97 -1.59 11.09
CA GLU A 40 10.96 -0.51 10.97
C GLU A 40 11.07 0.00 9.51
N ASP A 41 11.09 -0.92 8.53
CA ASP A 41 11.13 -0.60 7.10
C ASP A 41 9.84 0.13 6.68
N MET A 42 8.71 -0.32 7.22
CA MET A 42 7.41 0.32 6.94
C MET A 42 7.33 1.73 7.51
N LEU A 43 7.80 1.94 8.76
CA LEU A 43 7.83 3.26 9.38
C LEU A 43 8.67 4.24 8.54
N LEU A 44 9.82 3.79 8.05
CA LEU A 44 10.70 4.60 7.20
C LEU A 44 10.02 4.99 5.88
N LEU A 45 9.22 4.09 5.28
CA LEU A 45 8.44 4.39 4.09
C LEU A 45 7.42 5.52 4.36
N PHE A 46 6.65 5.40 5.44
CA PHE A 46 5.66 6.40 5.81
C PHE A 46 6.29 7.75 6.19
N GLU A 47 7.43 7.72 6.85
CA GLU A 47 8.20 8.92 7.15
C GLU A 47 8.67 9.62 5.86
N SER A 48 9.17 8.87 4.88
CA SER A 48 9.59 9.41 3.59
C SER A 48 8.42 10.08 2.86
N ILE A 49 7.25 9.44 2.82
CA ILE A 49 6.04 10.01 2.21
C ILE A 49 5.63 11.30 2.92
N SER A 50 5.61 11.31 4.25
CA SER A 50 5.19 12.48 5.03
C SER A 50 6.10 13.70 4.84
N ARG A 51 7.35 13.46 4.46
CA ARG A 51 8.34 14.50 4.11
C ARG A 51 8.33 14.88 2.63
N GLY A 52 7.49 14.24 1.82
CA GLY A 52 7.49 14.42 0.36
C GLY A 52 8.72 13.85 -0.34
N TYR A 53 9.46 12.95 0.31
CA TYR A 53 10.63 12.31 -0.30
C TYR A 53 10.21 11.25 -1.31
N PRO A 54 10.97 11.08 -2.41
CA PRO A 54 10.68 10.03 -3.37
C PRO A 54 10.92 8.66 -2.74
N ILE A 55 9.99 7.75 -2.96
CA ILE A 55 10.09 6.35 -2.50
C ILE A 55 10.54 5.38 -3.60
N GLY A 56 11.04 5.91 -4.70
CA GLY A 56 11.38 5.16 -5.91
C GLY A 56 10.18 4.94 -6.84
N SER A 57 10.46 4.49 -8.06
CA SER A 57 9.43 4.13 -9.03
C SER A 57 8.84 2.76 -8.74
N LEU A 58 7.61 2.52 -9.19
CA LEU A 58 7.00 1.20 -9.28
C LEU A 58 7.10 0.72 -10.72
N VAL A 59 7.35 -0.57 -10.92
CA VAL A 59 7.41 -1.15 -12.28
C VAL A 59 6.32 -2.20 -12.40
N PHE A 60 5.45 -1.99 -13.39
CA PHE A 60 4.33 -2.89 -13.72
C PHE A 60 4.51 -3.46 -15.11
N TRP A 61 4.11 -4.70 -15.29
CA TRP A 61 4.07 -5.37 -16.58
C TRP A 61 2.62 -5.71 -16.95
N LYS A 62 2.19 -5.19 -18.09
CA LYS A 62 0.92 -5.56 -18.71
C LYS A 62 1.21 -6.74 -19.65
N ALA A 63 1.04 -7.95 -19.13
CA ALA A 63 1.27 -9.15 -19.93
C ALA A 63 0.23 -9.30 -21.03
N GLY A 64 0.68 -9.78 -22.19
CA GLY A 64 -0.21 -10.26 -23.25
C GLY A 64 -0.63 -11.72 -23.04
N GLU A 65 -0.03 -12.41 -22.07
CA GLU A 65 -0.24 -13.81 -21.71
C GLU A 65 -0.35 -13.94 -20.18
N ASP A 66 -0.98 -15.02 -19.71
CA ASP A 66 -1.08 -15.28 -18.29
C ASP A 66 0.28 -15.66 -17.70
N CYS A 67 0.68 -14.94 -16.66
CA CYS A 67 1.86 -15.25 -15.86
C CYS A 67 1.41 -15.90 -14.54
N GLN A 68 2.13 -16.93 -14.12
CA GLN A 68 1.91 -17.52 -12.81
C GLN A 68 2.14 -16.46 -11.73
N ALA A 69 1.16 -16.28 -10.85
CA ALA A 69 1.19 -15.25 -9.84
C ALA A 69 0.52 -15.70 -8.55
N TYR A 70 0.99 -15.15 -7.46
CA TYR A 70 0.35 -15.34 -6.17
C TYR A 70 -1.02 -14.65 -6.13
N PRO A 71 -2.07 -15.31 -5.61
CA PRO A 71 -3.36 -14.67 -5.38
C PRO A 71 -3.32 -13.75 -4.15
N LYS A 72 -2.18 -13.13 -3.89
CA LYS A 72 -1.95 -12.30 -2.70
C LYS A 72 -0.93 -11.19 -2.95
N ILE A 73 -1.06 -10.10 -2.20
CA ILE A 73 -0.07 -9.02 -2.09
C ILE A 73 0.27 -8.86 -0.61
N GLY A 74 1.53 -9.12 -0.24
CA GLY A 74 1.90 -9.22 1.16
C GLY A 74 1.10 -10.33 1.87
N PRO A 75 0.43 -10.02 3.02
CA PRO A 75 -0.42 -10.99 3.73
C PRO A 75 -1.88 -11.01 3.23
N PHE A 76 -2.24 -10.19 2.22
CA PHE A 76 -3.61 -10.03 1.75
C PHE A 76 -3.88 -10.96 0.59
N GLU A 77 -4.86 -11.86 0.75
CA GLU A 77 -5.34 -12.74 -0.31
C GLU A 77 -6.53 -12.13 -1.02
N PHE A 78 -6.56 -12.32 -2.34
CA PHE A 78 -7.66 -11.90 -3.21
C PHE A 78 -8.43 -13.14 -3.65
N ASP A 79 -9.74 -13.02 -3.75
CA ASP A 79 -10.55 -14.07 -4.38
C ASP A 79 -10.25 -14.08 -5.89
N PRO A 80 -9.70 -15.18 -6.44
CA PRO A 80 -9.39 -15.26 -7.87
C PRO A 80 -10.62 -15.09 -8.77
N LYS A 81 -11.82 -15.36 -8.25
CA LYS A 81 -13.07 -15.22 -8.99
C LYS A 81 -13.45 -13.75 -9.28
N LEU A 82 -12.96 -12.83 -8.47
CA LEU A 82 -13.27 -11.41 -8.61
C LEU A 82 -12.46 -10.71 -9.70
N SER A 83 -11.25 -11.18 -9.92
CA SER A 83 -10.41 -10.74 -11.04
C SER A 83 -9.60 -11.92 -11.56
N PRO A 84 -10.22 -12.79 -12.36
CA PRO A 84 -9.54 -13.99 -12.89
C PRO A 84 -8.35 -13.61 -13.77
N HIS A 85 -8.43 -12.46 -14.45
CA HIS A 85 -7.37 -11.97 -15.33
C HIS A 85 -6.83 -10.63 -14.79
N PRO A 86 -5.66 -10.62 -14.14
CA PRO A 86 -5.04 -9.39 -13.70
C PRO A 86 -4.69 -8.51 -14.90
N ARG A 87 -4.84 -7.19 -14.76
CA ARG A 87 -4.45 -6.25 -15.82
C ARG A 87 -2.96 -6.00 -15.89
N SER A 88 -2.28 -6.21 -14.76
CA SER A 88 -0.84 -5.99 -14.65
C SER A 88 -0.21 -6.81 -13.54
N TYR A 89 1.09 -7.01 -13.68
CA TYR A 89 1.93 -7.69 -12.69
C TYR A 89 2.96 -6.70 -12.12
N ILE A 90 3.25 -6.83 -10.83
CA ILE A 90 4.30 -6.04 -10.17
C ILE A 90 5.65 -6.65 -10.56
N ILE A 91 6.57 -5.84 -11.09
CA ILE A 91 7.95 -6.26 -11.38
C ILE A 91 8.91 -5.65 -10.36
N ASP A 92 8.67 -4.41 -9.94
CA ASP A 92 9.37 -3.81 -8.81
C ASP A 92 8.42 -3.00 -7.94
N GLY A 93 8.72 -2.96 -6.64
CA GLY A 93 7.95 -2.24 -5.64
C GLY A 93 6.96 -3.09 -4.84
N HIS A 94 7.01 -4.42 -4.91
CA HIS A 94 6.12 -5.33 -4.19
C HIS A 94 6.05 -5.03 -2.69
N GLN A 95 7.21 -4.88 -2.03
CA GLN A 95 7.27 -4.59 -0.59
C GLN A 95 6.58 -3.26 -0.24
N ARG A 96 6.81 -2.22 -1.06
CA ARG A 96 6.20 -0.89 -0.89
C ARG A 96 4.69 -0.94 -1.07
N ILE A 97 4.21 -1.57 -2.15
CA ILE A 97 2.78 -1.70 -2.44
C ILE A 97 2.08 -2.50 -1.34
N ALA A 98 2.65 -3.63 -0.93
CA ALA A 98 2.10 -4.45 0.14
C ALA A 98 1.99 -3.67 1.45
N THR A 99 3.00 -2.87 1.78
CA THR A 99 3.01 -2.04 2.98
C THR A 99 1.96 -0.93 2.90
N LEU A 100 1.95 -0.17 1.80
CA LEU A 100 1.00 0.93 1.61
C LEU A 100 -0.44 0.43 1.62
N PHE A 101 -0.72 -0.64 0.88
CA PHE A 101 -2.04 -1.25 0.84
C PHE A 101 -2.46 -1.77 2.21
N GLY A 102 -1.59 -2.55 2.86
CA GLY A 102 -1.91 -3.19 4.13
C GLY A 102 -2.12 -2.24 5.30
N ILE A 103 -1.41 -1.12 5.31
CA ILE A 103 -1.49 -0.14 6.40
C ILE A 103 -2.58 0.91 6.14
N LEU A 104 -2.76 1.36 4.89
CA LEU A 104 -3.70 2.44 4.58
C LEU A 104 -5.11 1.95 4.27
N THR A 105 -5.27 0.68 3.88
CA THR A 105 -6.59 0.10 3.64
C THR A 105 -7.18 -0.39 4.97
N PRO A 106 -8.34 0.11 5.40
CA PRO A 106 -8.96 -0.38 6.62
C PRO A 106 -9.28 -1.87 6.48
N PRO A 107 -9.09 -2.67 7.54
CA PRO A 107 -9.52 -4.06 7.54
C PRO A 107 -11.02 -4.10 7.22
N SER A 108 -11.42 -5.02 6.36
CA SER A 108 -12.80 -5.16 5.88
C SER A 108 -13.72 -5.52 7.03
N SER A 109 -14.14 -4.57 7.80
CA SER A 109 -15.14 -4.71 8.84
C SER A 109 -16.14 -3.57 8.75
N LYS A 110 -17.37 -3.91 8.43
CA LYS A 110 -18.61 -3.13 8.64
C LYS A 110 -18.77 -1.74 7.98
N TYR A 111 -17.77 -1.15 7.33
CA TYR A 111 -17.88 0.21 6.77
C TYR A 111 -17.92 0.30 5.25
N ASN A 112 -17.79 -0.81 4.53
CA ASN A 112 -17.93 -0.86 3.07
C ASN A 112 -19.32 -1.31 2.65
N ILE A 113 -20.35 -0.54 2.99
CA ILE A 113 -21.72 -0.88 2.60
C ILE A 113 -21.94 -0.74 1.07
N VAL A 114 -21.13 0.00 0.37
CA VAL A 114 -21.29 0.23 -1.08
C VAL A 114 -20.33 -0.60 -1.95
N THR A 115 -19.20 -1.06 -1.43
CA THR A 115 -18.21 -1.82 -2.19
C THR A 115 -17.93 -3.22 -1.64
N ALA A 116 -18.41 -3.56 -0.46
CA ALA A 116 -18.24 -4.89 0.15
C ALA A 116 -18.94 -6.02 -0.60
N SER A 117 -19.87 -5.70 -1.50
CA SER A 117 -20.52 -6.69 -2.38
C SER A 117 -19.66 -7.12 -3.56
N ILE A 118 -18.52 -6.47 -3.82
CA ILE A 118 -17.70 -6.71 -5.01
C ILE A 118 -16.38 -7.41 -4.69
N LEU A 119 -15.82 -7.26 -3.48
CA LEU A 119 -14.50 -7.80 -3.17
C LEU A 119 -14.43 -8.43 -1.77
N SER A 120 -14.43 -9.75 -1.71
CA SER A 120 -14.08 -10.51 -0.52
C SER A 120 -12.56 -10.56 -0.39
N ILE A 121 -11.94 -9.51 0.15
CA ILE A 121 -10.54 -9.61 0.57
C ILE A 121 -10.54 -10.44 1.84
N LYS A 122 -10.11 -11.68 1.76
CA LYS A 122 -9.85 -12.50 2.92
C LYS A 122 -8.55 -12.04 3.55
N TYR A 123 -8.64 -11.46 4.73
CA TYR A 123 -7.50 -11.14 5.56
C TYR A 123 -6.91 -12.44 6.09
N ILE A 124 -5.94 -13.02 5.39
CA ILE A 124 -5.16 -14.15 5.91
C ILE A 124 -3.83 -13.59 6.39
N SER A 125 -3.76 -13.41 7.67
CA SER A 125 -2.54 -13.11 8.37
C SER A 125 -1.59 -14.31 8.33
N PHE A 126 -0.76 -14.39 7.31
CA PHE A 126 0.24 -15.44 7.17
C PHE A 126 1.31 -15.39 8.29
N SER A 127 1.48 -14.26 8.91
CA SER A 127 2.34 -14.08 10.07
C SER A 127 1.68 -13.31 11.21
N ALA A 128 0.36 -13.33 11.31
CA ALA A 128 -0.42 -12.63 12.33
C ALA A 128 -0.09 -13.02 13.76
N LYS A 129 0.63 -14.11 13.95
CA LYS A 129 1.22 -14.42 15.26
C LYS A 129 2.40 -13.51 15.62
N LYS A 130 3.00 -12.78 14.64
CA LYS A 130 4.24 -12.05 14.87
C LYS A 130 4.05 -10.54 15.07
N TRP A 131 3.10 -9.90 14.38
CA TRP A 131 2.85 -8.45 14.52
C TRP A 131 1.54 -8.01 13.83
N ARG A 132 1.02 -6.84 14.25
CA ARG A 132 -0.22 -6.27 13.72
C ARG A 132 0.08 -5.36 12.54
N TRP A 133 -0.74 -5.41 11.49
CA TRP A 133 -0.67 -4.50 10.34
C TRP A 133 -1.38 -3.16 10.65
N ILE A 134 -1.00 -2.52 11.76
CA ILE A 134 -1.52 -1.23 12.17
C ILE A 134 -0.34 -0.39 12.60
N LEU A 135 -0.12 0.69 11.89
CA LEU A 135 0.80 1.76 12.27
C LEU A 135 0.00 2.98 12.71
N TYR A 136 0.63 3.79 13.52
CA TYR A 136 0.04 4.99 14.09
C TYR A 136 0.92 6.20 13.78
N TYR A 137 0.29 7.38 13.84
CA TYR A 137 1.01 8.65 13.89
C TYR A 137 0.75 9.33 15.23
N ASP A 138 1.82 9.69 15.91
CA ASP A 138 1.81 10.45 17.16
C ASP A 138 1.61 11.93 16.82
N LEU A 139 0.39 12.42 17.01
CA LEU A 139 0.02 13.81 16.74
C LEU A 139 0.70 14.81 17.69
N LYS A 140 1.11 14.36 18.88
CA LYS A 140 1.84 15.18 19.83
C LYS A 140 3.26 15.44 19.38
N ASN A 141 4.00 14.39 19.06
CA ASN A 141 5.43 14.44 18.76
C ASN A 141 5.77 14.44 17.27
N GLY A 142 4.80 14.17 16.37
CA GLY A 142 5.01 14.19 14.93
C GLY A 142 5.83 13.00 14.41
N LYS A 143 5.59 11.78 14.95
CA LYS A 143 6.35 10.58 14.61
C LYS A 143 5.44 9.40 14.30
N PHE A 144 5.88 8.57 13.37
CA PHE A 144 5.24 7.28 13.11
C PHE A 144 5.63 6.26 14.19
N ALA A 145 4.72 5.38 14.55
CA ALA A 145 4.91 4.39 15.59
C ALA A 145 4.27 3.05 15.28
N TYR A 146 4.93 1.98 15.72
CA TYR A 146 4.39 0.63 15.77
C TYR A 146 4.22 0.21 17.22
N ILE A 147 3.00 -0.11 17.63
CA ILE A 147 2.70 -0.48 19.02
C ILE A 147 2.56 -2.00 19.09
N ARG A 148 3.57 -2.64 19.67
CA ARG A 148 3.62 -4.12 19.80
C ARG A 148 2.67 -4.64 20.88
N LYS A 149 2.54 -3.91 22.00
CA LYS A 149 1.74 -4.29 23.19
C LYS A 149 1.04 -3.07 23.75
N GLY A 150 -0.12 -3.29 24.37
CA GLY A 150 -0.91 -2.22 24.96
C GLY A 150 -1.83 -1.53 23.97
N SER A 151 -2.41 -0.43 24.40
CA SER A 151 -3.28 0.44 23.61
C SER A 151 -2.51 1.69 23.19
N PRO A 152 -2.84 2.28 22.03
CA PRO A 152 -2.26 3.56 21.64
C PRO A 152 -2.69 4.66 22.62
N GLU A 153 -1.82 5.64 22.79
CA GLU A 153 -2.16 6.85 23.54
C GLU A 153 -3.25 7.65 22.81
N LYS A 154 -4.02 8.43 23.56
CA LYS A 154 -5.18 9.18 23.06
C LYS A 154 -4.86 10.14 21.87
N TYR A 155 -3.62 10.60 21.75
CA TYR A 155 -3.13 11.45 20.69
C TYR A 155 -2.52 10.70 19.51
N TYR A 156 -2.65 9.37 19.43
CA TYR A 156 -2.29 8.58 18.27
C TYR A 156 -3.48 8.45 17.32
N ILE A 157 -3.21 8.57 16.01
CA ILE A 157 -4.17 8.27 14.95
C ILE A 157 -3.71 7.05 14.15
N PRO A 158 -4.55 6.03 13.90
CA PRO A 158 -4.17 4.91 13.07
C PRO A 158 -4.10 5.33 11.59
N LEU A 159 -3.05 4.90 10.88
CA LEU A 159 -2.81 5.34 9.50
C LEU A 159 -3.91 4.89 8.53
N ASN A 160 -4.59 3.77 8.79
CA ASN A 160 -5.72 3.32 7.97
C ASN A 160 -6.93 4.27 8.00
N ALA A 161 -6.98 5.21 8.95
CA ALA A 161 -8.00 6.25 8.96
C ALA A 161 -7.69 7.40 8.00
N LEU A 162 -6.41 7.65 7.66
CA LEU A 162 -6.00 8.85 6.93
C LEU A 162 -6.61 8.97 5.53
N MET A 163 -6.84 7.83 4.86
CA MET A 163 -7.37 7.78 3.49
C MET A 163 -8.81 7.27 3.41
N ASN A 164 -9.51 7.18 4.54
CA ASN A 164 -10.92 6.78 4.60
C ASN A 164 -11.73 7.83 5.37
N THR A 165 -12.59 8.55 4.68
CA THR A 165 -13.36 9.68 5.24
C THR A 165 -14.15 9.31 6.50
N PHE A 166 -14.84 8.16 6.52
CA PHE A 166 -15.63 7.77 7.69
C PHE A 166 -14.76 7.39 8.88
N ALA A 167 -13.66 6.66 8.63
CA ALA A 167 -12.71 6.31 9.68
C ALA A 167 -12.02 7.58 10.22
N PHE A 168 -11.65 8.52 9.34
CA PHE A 168 -11.04 9.79 9.72
C PHE A 168 -11.97 10.61 10.61
N LEU A 169 -13.21 10.80 10.22
CA LEU A 169 -14.21 11.53 11.03
C LEU A 169 -14.45 10.88 12.40
N LYS A 170 -14.43 9.54 12.44
CA LYS A 170 -14.53 8.81 13.71
C LYS A 170 -13.34 9.09 14.62
N GLU A 171 -12.14 9.12 14.08
CA GLU A 171 -10.94 9.45 14.84
C GLU A 171 -10.92 10.93 15.28
N CYS A 172 -11.38 11.86 14.45
CA CYS A 172 -11.52 13.27 14.85
C CYS A 172 -12.44 13.41 16.07
N ARG A 173 -13.61 12.77 16.06
CA ARG A 173 -14.53 12.79 17.21
C ARG A 173 -13.90 12.19 18.47
N ARG A 174 -13.15 11.08 18.34
CA ARG A 174 -12.42 10.50 19.46
C ARG A 174 -11.39 11.46 20.02
N ILE A 175 -10.60 12.10 19.15
CA ILE A 175 -9.59 13.09 19.54
C ILE A 175 -10.24 14.29 20.24
N GLU A 176 -11.36 14.79 19.75
CA GLU A 176 -12.13 15.87 20.40
C GLU A 176 -12.52 15.50 21.82
N GLN A 177 -13.06 14.29 22.03
CA GLN A 177 -13.50 13.83 23.33
C GLN A 177 -12.34 13.59 24.31
N GLU A 178 -11.25 12.97 23.85
CA GLU A 178 -10.16 12.52 24.70
C GLU A 178 -9.07 13.56 24.93
N CYS A 179 -8.77 14.41 23.93
CA CYS A 179 -7.66 15.38 23.98
C CYS A 179 -8.09 16.80 24.35
N LYS A 180 -9.40 17.09 24.39
CA LYS A 180 -9.99 18.36 24.85
C LYS A 180 -9.27 19.59 24.27
N LYS A 181 -8.54 20.34 25.12
CA LYS A 181 -7.85 21.59 24.73
C LYS A 181 -6.83 21.47 23.61
N ASP A 182 -6.24 20.28 23.42
CA ASP A 182 -5.26 20.04 22.34
C ASP A 182 -5.91 19.47 21.09
N ALA A 183 -7.20 19.18 21.10
CA ALA A 183 -7.89 18.46 20.03
C ALA A 183 -7.80 19.17 18.68
N VAL A 184 -8.06 20.48 18.63
CA VAL A 184 -8.02 21.28 17.40
C VAL A 184 -6.65 21.13 16.73
N ARG A 185 -5.58 21.35 17.46
CA ARG A 185 -4.20 21.24 16.97
C ARG A 185 -3.87 19.83 16.46
N TYR A 186 -4.40 18.79 17.13
CA TYR A 186 -4.16 17.41 16.71
C TYR A 186 -4.95 17.05 15.45
N ILE A 187 -6.19 17.53 15.34
CA ILE A 187 -7.02 17.33 14.15
C ILE A 187 -6.39 18.04 12.94
N GLU A 188 -5.95 19.28 13.07
CA GLU A 188 -5.24 19.99 12.00
C GLU A 188 -3.98 19.24 11.52
N LYS A 189 -3.21 18.68 12.45
CA LYS A 189 -2.05 17.84 12.07
C LYS A 189 -2.47 16.57 11.33
N ALA A 190 -3.55 15.92 11.77
CA ALA A 190 -4.07 14.73 11.12
C ALA A 190 -4.61 15.05 9.71
N GLU A 191 -5.31 16.18 9.53
CA GLU A 191 -5.79 16.65 8.24
C GLU A 191 -4.64 16.93 7.28
N ASN A 192 -3.62 17.67 7.73
CA ASN A 192 -2.43 17.94 6.94
C ASN A 192 -1.73 16.66 6.51
N LEU A 193 -1.59 15.68 7.42
CA LEU A 193 -1.01 14.39 7.10
C LEU A 193 -1.87 13.63 6.08
N SER A 194 -3.19 13.62 6.26
CA SER A 194 -4.14 13.00 5.33
C SER A 194 -3.99 13.60 3.92
N GLN A 195 -3.92 14.94 3.81
CA GLN A 195 -3.74 15.62 2.53
C GLN A 195 -2.42 15.25 1.85
N ILE A 196 -1.32 15.11 2.61
CA ILE A 196 -0.04 14.64 2.06
C ILE A 196 -0.22 13.27 1.39
N PHE A 197 -0.87 12.32 2.06
CA PHE A 197 -1.10 10.98 1.50
C PHE A 197 -2.03 10.99 0.29
N PHE A 198 -3.11 11.77 0.32
CA PHE A 198 -4.03 11.89 -0.83
C PHE A 198 -3.35 12.50 -2.06
N ASN A 199 -2.44 13.45 -1.86
CA ASN A 199 -1.75 14.15 -2.95
C ASN A 199 -0.41 13.52 -3.33
N TYR A 200 0.02 12.47 -2.63
CA TYR A 200 1.29 11.84 -2.90
C TYR A 200 1.29 11.13 -4.25
N LYS A 201 2.28 11.45 -5.06
CA LYS A 201 2.43 10.93 -6.43
C LYS A 201 3.63 10.00 -6.51
N ILE A 202 3.47 8.90 -7.22
CA ILE A 202 4.49 7.87 -7.40
C ILE A 202 4.76 7.68 -8.89
N PRO A 203 6.01 7.75 -9.34
CA PRO A 203 6.37 7.38 -10.68
C PRO A 203 6.09 5.89 -10.91
N VAL A 204 5.39 5.58 -11.99
CA VAL A 204 5.10 4.22 -12.42
C VAL A 204 5.68 4.00 -13.80
N ILE A 205 6.43 2.94 -13.97
CA ILE A 205 6.96 2.50 -15.26
C ILE A 205 6.10 1.31 -15.69
N GLN A 206 5.38 1.46 -16.79
CA GLN A 206 4.55 0.40 -17.33
C GLN A 206 5.24 -0.24 -18.55
N ILE A 207 5.52 -1.53 -18.44
CA ILE A 207 5.99 -2.36 -19.54
C ILE A 207 4.73 -2.88 -20.24
N LYS A 208 4.51 -2.48 -21.49
CA LYS A 208 3.29 -2.82 -22.25
C LYS A 208 3.47 -4.02 -23.17
N GLU A 209 4.69 -4.26 -23.63
CA GLU A 209 5.03 -5.36 -24.51
C GLU A 209 6.27 -6.06 -23.98
N GLY A 210 6.50 -7.29 -24.39
CA GLY A 210 7.58 -8.11 -23.91
C GLY A 210 7.07 -9.46 -23.38
N ASN A 211 7.85 -10.49 -23.57
CA ASN A 211 7.57 -11.81 -23.02
C ASN A 211 8.11 -11.92 -21.58
N LEU A 212 7.76 -13.00 -20.91
CA LEU A 212 8.20 -13.26 -19.53
C LEU A 212 9.73 -13.22 -19.38
N LYS A 213 10.48 -13.73 -20.38
CA LYS A 213 11.95 -13.75 -20.32
C LYS A 213 12.54 -12.34 -20.30
N ASP A 214 12.03 -11.46 -21.15
CA ASP A 214 12.48 -10.05 -21.21
C ASP A 214 12.20 -9.34 -19.88
N VAL A 215 11.03 -9.60 -19.30
CA VAL A 215 10.61 -9.01 -18.02
C VAL A 215 11.45 -9.53 -16.86
N MET A 216 11.80 -10.82 -16.84
CA MET A 216 12.71 -11.39 -15.83
C MET A 216 14.12 -10.79 -15.97
N GLU A 217 14.59 -10.52 -17.18
CA GLU A 217 15.87 -9.84 -17.39
C GLU A 217 15.82 -8.40 -16.86
N ILE A 218 14.76 -7.64 -17.14
CA ILE A 218 14.55 -6.30 -16.59
C ILE A 218 14.55 -6.36 -15.06
N PHE A 219 13.81 -7.29 -14.45
CA PHE A 219 13.77 -7.46 -13.00
C PHE A 219 15.17 -7.74 -12.44
N SER A 220 15.92 -8.65 -13.07
CA SER A 220 17.29 -8.98 -12.65
C SER A 220 18.19 -7.75 -12.68
N ARG A 221 18.13 -6.94 -13.72
CA ARG A 221 18.94 -5.71 -13.87
C ARG A 221 18.55 -4.63 -12.87
N LEU A 222 17.25 -4.47 -12.55
CA LEU A 222 16.79 -3.52 -11.55
C LEU A 222 17.27 -3.88 -10.13
N ASN A 223 17.42 -5.19 -9.85
CA ASN A 223 17.84 -5.68 -8.55
C ASN A 223 19.32 -6.03 -8.46
N SER A 224 20.05 -6.08 -9.60
CA SER A 224 21.51 -6.17 -9.58
C SER A 224 22.05 -4.86 -9.01
N LYS A 225 22.86 -4.96 -7.94
CA LYS A 225 23.64 -3.81 -7.49
C LYS A 225 24.45 -3.34 -8.70
N ALA A 226 24.28 -2.07 -9.10
CA ALA A 226 25.19 -1.45 -10.02
C ALA A 226 26.60 -1.64 -9.47
N ALA A 227 27.42 -2.39 -10.21
CA ALA A 227 28.80 -2.63 -9.87
C ALA A 227 29.60 -1.32 -9.95
#